data_05d19d76a7ed693a0b7f610a3b48ab84
#
_entry.id   05d19d76a7ed693a0b7f610a3b48ab84
#
_cell.length_a   1.000
_cell.length_b   1.000
_cell.length_c   1.000
_cell.angle_alpha   90.00
_cell.angle_beta   90.00
_cell.angle_gamma   90.00
#
_symmetry.space_group_name_H-M   'P 1'
#
loop_
_entity.id
_entity.type
_entity.pdbx_description
1 polymer ?
#
loop_
_entity_poly.entity_id
_entity_poly.type
_entity_poly.pdbx_seq_one_letter_code
_entity_poly.pdbx_strand_id
1 'polypeptide(L)'
;MKAEKLDFSNENCYCVTLNVIDWVDVFIRPVYKNAIVDALNLFAEKKGLIIYAWCLMSNHLHLVARSQEKHQWPYILRDFKRYTTKEILAELDNEKEPDCRRKWMMQRFESPVNVTRQLAKYHFWQDVNHQEHCPANDPANIMQKIITIHQNPVRALLVDQPEAYILSSARDYKGKRGLVKVELFKILHYKK
;
A
#
# COMPACT_ATOMS: atom_id res chain seq x y z
N MET A 1 -17.24 -20.93 20.51
CA MET A 1 -16.73 -20.45 19.23
C MET A 1 -15.36 -21.09 19.00
N LYS A 2 -15.24 -22.01 18.03
CA LYS A 2 -13.94 -22.61 17.67
C LYS A 2 -13.12 -21.52 16.94
N ALA A 3 -11.95 -21.19 17.48
CA ALA A 3 -10.98 -20.38 16.75
C ALA A 3 -10.54 -21.19 15.52
N GLU A 4 -10.84 -20.68 14.32
CA GLU A 4 -10.28 -21.22 13.09
C GLU A 4 -8.74 -21.10 13.18
N LYS A 5 -8.11 -22.26 13.13
CA LYS A 5 -6.65 -22.33 12.96
C LYS A 5 -6.31 -21.76 11.58
N LEU A 6 -5.79 -20.53 11.54
CA LEU A 6 -5.11 -20.03 10.36
C LEU A 6 -3.84 -20.87 10.19
N ASP A 7 -3.85 -21.75 9.22
CA ASP A 7 -2.68 -22.53 8.82
C ASP A 7 -1.80 -21.68 7.91
N PHE A 8 -0.74 -21.11 8.47
CA PHE A 8 0.21 -20.25 7.75
C PHE A 8 1.30 -21.03 7.00
N SER A 9 1.21 -22.36 6.92
CA SER A 9 2.33 -23.22 6.46
C SER A 9 2.68 -23.07 4.98
N ASN A 10 1.86 -22.40 4.15
CA ASN A 10 2.09 -22.27 2.69
C ASN A 10 1.89 -20.86 2.13
N GLU A 11 1.82 -19.80 2.96
CA GLU A 11 1.44 -18.48 2.49
C GLU A 11 2.61 -17.50 2.47
N ASN A 12 3.08 -17.19 1.27
CA ASN A 12 4.11 -16.17 1.07
C ASN A 12 3.57 -14.78 1.42
N CYS A 13 4.07 -14.18 2.49
CA CYS A 13 3.84 -12.78 2.86
C CYS A 13 4.95 -11.90 2.28
N TYR A 14 4.59 -10.71 1.88
CA TYR A 14 5.50 -9.72 1.30
C TYR A 14 5.40 -8.40 2.06
N CYS A 15 6.56 -7.85 2.41
CA CYS A 15 6.70 -6.47 2.84
C CYS A 15 7.19 -5.66 1.65
N VAL A 16 6.40 -4.70 1.19
CA VAL A 16 6.74 -3.91 0.01
C VAL A 16 6.59 -2.41 0.29
N THR A 17 7.52 -1.63 -0.26
CA THR A 17 7.43 -0.17 -0.31
C THR A 17 7.34 0.25 -1.77
N LEU A 18 6.22 0.87 -2.14
CA LEU A 18 6.00 1.48 -3.43
C LEU A 18 6.33 2.97 -3.34
N ASN A 19 7.38 3.41 -4.00
CA ASN A 19 7.79 4.81 -4.03
C ASN A 19 7.25 5.49 -5.28
N VAL A 20 6.77 6.72 -5.13
CA VAL A 20 6.49 7.59 -6.29
C VAL A 20 7.82 7.97 -6.95
N ILE A 21 7.85 8.03 -8.27
CA ILE A 21 9.04 8.44 -9.02
C ILE A 21 9.52 9.81 -8.54
N ASP A 22 10.84 10.02 -8.53
CA ASP A 22 11.49 11.24 -8.04
C ASP A 22 11.05 11.69 -6.64
N TRP A 23 10.46 10.79 -5.85
CA TRP A 23 9.97 11.07 -4.50
C TRP A 23 8.96 12.22 -4.42
N VAL A 24 8.18 12.43 -5.49
CA VAL A 24 7.17 13.48 -5.57
C VAL A 24 6.11 13.28 -4.48
N ASP A 25 5.88 14.29 -3.65
CA ASP A 25 4.86 14.31 -2.60
C ASP A 25 3.45 14.47 -3.20
N VAL A 26 2.91 13.40 -3.78
CA VAL A 26 1.58 13.37 -4.39
C VAL A 26 0.49 13.30 -3.33
N PHE A 27 0.70 12.45 -2.32
CA PHE A 27 -0.34 12.11 -1.33
C PHE A 27 -0.49 13.16 -0.22
N ILE A 28 -0.38 14.45 -0.57
CA ILE A 28 -0.69 15.55 0.35
C ILE A 28 -2.15 16.00 0.21
N ARG A 29 -2.76 15.88 -0.99
CA ARG A 29 -4.18 16.22 -1.21
C ARG A 29 -5.09 15.01 -0.95
N PRO A 30 -6.30 15.25 -0.38
CA PRO A 30 -7.26 14.18 -0.08
C PRO A 30 -7.62 13.32 -1.30
N VAL A 31 -7.78 13.90 -2.48
CA VAL A 31 -8.18 13.19 -3.70
C VAL A 31 -7.21 12.07 -4.06
N TYR A 32 -5.90 12.32 -4.00
CA TYR A 32 -4.90 11.29 -4.29
C TYR A 32 -4.78 10.24 -3.18
N LYS A 33 -5.00 10.64 -1.91
CA LYS A 33 -5.05 9.71 -0.78
C LYS A 33 -6.22 8.75 -0.93
N ASN A 34 -7.40 9.27 -1.28
CA ASN A 34 -8.61 8.49 -1.49
C ASN A 34 -8.41 7.48 -2.64
N ALA A 35 -7.81 7.89 -3.75
CA ALA A 35 -7.52 6.98 -4.87
C ALA A 35 -6.71 5.74 -4.44
N ILE A 36 -5.74 5.89 -3.52
CA ILE A 36 -4.98 4.76 -2.97
C ILE A 36 -5.83 3.93 -2.00
N VAL A 37 -6.58 4.57 -1.09
CA VAL A 37 -7.47 3.89 -0.14
C VAL A 37 -8.51 3.05 -0.87
N ASP A 38 -9.15 3.62 -1.89
CA ASP A 38 -10.17 2.95 -2.72
C ASP A 38 -9.57 1.78 -3.50
N ALA A 39 -8.36 1.97 -4.05
CA ALA A 39 -7.63 0.90 -4.71
C ALA A 39 -7.30 -0.26 -3.75
N LEU A 40 -6.82 0.02 -2.53
CA LEU A 40 -6.53 -1.01 -1.53
C LEU A 40 -7.79 -1.82 -1.19
N ASN A 41 -8.92 -1.15 -0.96
CA ASN A 41 -10.20 -1.80 -0.69
C ASN A 41 -10.68 -2.62 -1.89
N LEU A 42 -10.62 -2.08 -3.11
CA LEU A 42 -10.99 -2.78 -4.33
C LEU A 42 -10.17 -4.06 -4.53
N PHE A 43 -8.86 -3.99 -4.31
CA PHE A 43 -7.96 -5.13 -4.49
C PHE A 43 -8.15 -6.18 -3.38
N ALA A 44 -8.42 -5.75 -2.14
CA ALA A 44 -8.77 -6.65 -1.05
C ALA A 44 -10.09 -7.38 -1.28
N GLU A 45 -11.10 -6.71 -1.85
CA GLU A 45 -12.42 -7.31 -2.06
C GLU A 45 -12.52 -8.16 -3.32
N LYS A 46 -11.86 -7.74 -4.42
CA LYS A 46 -12.13 -8.29 -5.77
C LYS A 46 -10.92 -8.90 -6.46
N LYS A 47 -9.70 -8.68 -5.97
CA LYS A 47 -8.47 -9.07 -6.66
C LYS A 47 -7.59 -10.03 -5.87
N GLY A 48 -8.07 -10.52 -4.74
CA GLY A 48 -7.37 -11.50 -3.94
C GLY A 48 -6.15 -10.95 -3.18
N LEU A 49 -6.10 -9.65 -2.93
CA LEU A 49 -5.08 -9.05 -2.06
C LEU A 49 -5.52 -9.21 -0.60
N ILE A 50 -4.70 -9.82 0.23
CA ILE A 50 -4.89 -9.89 1.69
C ILE A 50 -3.90 -8.92 2.31
N ILE A 51 -4.43 -7.90 2.99
CA ILE A 51 -3.63 -6.84 3.60
C ILE A 51 -3.55 -7.09 5.11
N TYR A 52 -2.35 -7.31 5.64
CA TYR A 52 -2.10 -7.37 7.07
C TYR A 52 -1.85 -5.97 7.64
N ALA A 53 -1.04 -5.17 6.97
CA ALA A 53 -0.80 -3.80 7.38
C ALA A 53 -0.48 -2.90 6.19
N TRP A 54 -0.80 -1.61 6.34
CA TRP A 54 -0.48 -0.58 5.36
C TRP A 54 -0.21 0.75 6.04
N CYS A 55 0.56 1.60 5.37
CA CYS A 55 0.77 2.99 5.75
C CYS A 55 1.08 3.82 4.51
N LEU A 56 0.27 4.83 4.22
CA LEU A 56 0.47 5.76 3.12
C LEU A 56 1.13 7.03 3.63
N MET A 57 2.36 7.29 3.19
CA MET A 57 3.11 8.51 3.43
C MET A 57 2.88 9.51 2.29
N SER A 58 3.54 10.67 2.31
CA SER A 58 3.34 11.72 1.28
C SER A 58 3.74 11.31 -0.14
N ASN A 59 4.69 10.39 -0.28
CA ASN A 59 5.29 9.97 -1.56
C ASN A 59 5.55 8.46 -1.69
N HIS A 60 5.09 7.67 -0.73
CA HIS A 60 5.23 6.22 -0.80
C HIS A 60 4.15 5.49 0.00
N LEU A 61 3.93 4.22 -0.37
CA LEU A 61 3.01 3.30 0.29
C LEU A 61 3.78 2.10 0.81
N HIS A 62 3.66 1.83 2.11
CA HIS A 62 4.10 0.58 2.71
C HIS A 62 2.96 -0.42 2.81
N LEU A 63 3.24 -1.68 2.48
CA LEU A 63 2.30 -2.79 2.61
C LEU A 63 2.98 -3.99 3.24
N VAL A 64 2.28 -4.68 4.14
CA VAL A 64 2.53 -6.07 4.52
C VAL A 64 1.30 -6.85 4.08
N ALA A 65 1.47 -7.68 3.07
CA ALA A 65 0.35 -8.31 2.39
C ALA A 65 0.74 -9.65 1.75
N ARG A 66 -0.27 -10.44 1.37
CA ARG A 66 -0.13 -11.63 0.56
C ARG A 66 -1.21 -11.72 -0.51
N SER A 67 -1.04 -12.63 -1.43
CA SER A 67 -2.11 -13.01 -2.36
C SER A 67 -2.91 -14.19 -1.81
N GLN A 68 -4.20 -14.27 -2.19
CA GLN A 68 -4.95 -15.52 -2.04
C GLN A 68 -4.35 -16.60 -2.96
N GLU A 69 -4.50 -17.87 -2.61
CA GLU A 69 -3.88 -19.02 -3.30
C GLU A 69 -4.08 -19.06 -4.84
N LYS A 70 -5.23 -18.56 -5.32
CA LYS A 70 -5.56 -18.52 -6.75
C LYS A 70 -4.87 -17.40 -7.52
N HIS A 71 -4.19 -16.49 -6.82
CA HIS A 71 -3.60 -15.29 -7.40
C HIS A 71 -2.09 -15.27 -7.16
N GLN A 72 -1.34 -14.89 -8.19
CA GLN A 72 0.11 -14.74 -8.05
C GLN A 72 0.46 -13.30 -7.66
N TRP A 73 1.20 -13.13 -6.58
CA TRP A 73 1.62 -11.85 -6.04
C TRP A 73 2.17 -10.85 -7.08
N PRO A 74 3.07 -11.23 -8.01
CA PRO A 74 3.62 -10.27 -8.98
C PRO A 74 2.55 -9.65 -9.88
N TYR A 75 1.51 -10.43 -10.24
CA TYR A 75 0.42 -9.91 -11.07
C TYR A 75 -0.49 -8.96 -10.28
N ILE A 76 -0.80 -9.27 -9.02
CA ILE A 76 -1.57 -8.37 -8.15
C ILE A 76 -0.84 -7.04 -8.01
N LEU A 77 0.46 -7.06 -7.70
CA LEU A 77 1.26 -5.86 -7.50
C LEU A 77 1.36 -5.02 -8.78
N ARG A 78 1.61 -5.68 -9.93
CA ARG A 78 1.62 -5.02 -11.24
C ARG A 78 0.30 -4.34 -11.56
N ASP A 79 -0.81 -5.06 -11.35
CA ASP A 79 -2.15 -4.56 -11.66
C ASP A 79 -2.56 -3.45 -10.69
N PHE A 80 -2.16 -3.53 -9.42
CA PHE A 80 -2.33 -2.45 -8.43
C PHE A 80 -1.57 -1.18 -8.86
N LYS A 81 -0.29 -1.30 -9.20
CA LYS A 81 0.51 -0.17 -9.70
C LYS A 81 -0.12 0.47 -10.94
N ARG A 82 -0.58 -0.34 -11.88
CA ARG A 82 -1.22 0.13 -13.12
C ARG A 82 -2.55 0.83 -12.83
N TYR A 83 -3.38 0.25 -11.96
CA TYR A 83 -4.68 0.81 -11.60
C TYR A 83 -4.50 2.16 -10.90
N THR A 84 -3.68 2.22 -9.85
CA THR A 84 -3.44 3.45 -9.09
C THR A 84 -2.78 4.55 -9.93
N THR A 85 -1.88 4.21 -10.84
CA THR A 85 -1.32 5.16 -11.80
C THR A 85 -2.44 5.80 -12.64
N LYS A 86 -3.35 4.98 -13.18
CA LYS A 86 -4.47 5.49 -13.99
C LYS A 86 -5.37 6.44 -13.19
N GLU A 87 -5.75 6.04 -11.97
CA GLU A 87 -6.63 6.86 -11.12
C GLU A 87 -5.95 8.18 -10.72
N ILE A 88 -4.67 8.16 -10.32
CA ILE A 88 -3.93 9.37 -9.96
C ILE A 88 -3.78 10.33 -11.17
N LEU A 89 -3.50 9.80 -12.35
CA LEU A 89 -3.41 10.64 -13.57
C LEU A 89 -4.76 11.24 -13.93
N ALA A 90 -5.86 10.49 -13.78
CA ALA A 90 -7.20 11.02 -14.01
C ALA A 90 -7.55 12.16 -13.05
N GLU A 91 -7.17 12.03 -11.78
CA GLU A 91 -7.37 13.10 -10.80
C GLU A 91 -6.47 14.32 -11.05
N LEU A 92 -5.26 14.11 -11.57
CA LEU A 92 -4.40 15.21 -12.01
C LEU A 92 -5.00 15.98 -13.21
N ASP A 93 -5.76 15.31 -14.08
CA ASP A 93 -6.45 15.93 -15.22
C ASP A 93 -7.81 16.53 -14.85
N ASN A 94 -8.26 16.39 -13.60
CA ASN A 94 -9.54 16.88 -13.14
C ASN A 94 -9.55 18.42 -13.06
N GLU A 95 -10.23 19.06 -13.99
CA GLU A 95 -10.33 20.52 -14.07
C GLU A 95 -11.17 21.14 -12.96
N LYS A 96 -12.05 20.35 -12.30
CA LYS A 96 -12.90 20.84 -11.21
C LYS A 96 -12.12 21.09 -9.92
N GLU A 97 -11.04 20.35 -9.73
CA GLU A 97 -10.14 20.49 -8.56
C GLU A 97 -8.69 20.65 -9.01
N PRO A 98 -8.31 21.75 -9.65
CA PRO A 98 -6.97 21.89 -10.24
C PRO A 98 -5.89 21.86 -9.15
N ASP A 99 -4.84 21.08 -9.39
CA ASP A 99 -3.62 21.11 -8.60
C ASP A 99 -2.60 22.03 -9.29
N CYS A 100 -2.18 23.10 -8.60
CA CYS A 100 -1.20 24.05 -9.14
C CYS A 100 0.14 23.37 -9.52
N ARG A 101 0.44 22.19 -8.94
CA ARG A 101 1.63 21.40 -9.23
C ARG A 101 1.43 20.45 -10.42
N ARG A 102 0.21 20.36 -11.01
CA ARG A 102 -0.17 19.41 -12.05
C ARG A 102 0.87 19.38 -13.20
N LYS A 103 1.17 20.52 -13.78
CA LYS A 103 2.09 20.61 -14.92
C LYS A 103 3.48 20.06 -14.57
N TRP A 104 3.99 20.43 -13.41
CA TRP A 104 5.27 19.96 -12.92
C TRP A 104 5.26 18.46 -12.62
N MET A 105 4.22 17.93 -11.94
CA MET A 105 4.10 16.51 -11.64
C MET A 105 3.99 15.66 -12.91
N MET A 106 3.16 16.10 -13.88
CA MET A 106 3.03 15.39 -15.16
C MET A 106 4.35 15.28 -15.91
N GLN A 107 5.18 16.35 -15.91
CA GLN A 107 6.52 16.31 -16.51
C GLN A 107 7.45 15.29 -15.80
N ARG A 108 7.34 15.14 -14.47
CA ARG A 108 8.12 14.15 -13.71
C ARG A 108 7.68 12.72 -13.98
N PHE A 109 6.39 12.52 -14.21
CA PHE A 109 5.84 11.20 -14.49
C PHE A 109 5.99 10.78 -15.95
N GLU A 110 6.31 11.69 -16.84
CA GLU A 110 6.48 11.39 -18.26
C GLU A 110 7.70 10.50 -18.48
N SER A 111 7.47 9.35 -19.14
CA SER A 111 8.56 8.43 -19.49
C SER A 111 9.50 9.04 -20.53
N PRO A 112 10.82 8.90 -20.37
CA PRO A 112 11.78 9.33 -21.39
C PRO A 112 11.70 8.49 -22.66
N VAL A 113 10.99 7.37 -22.68
CA VAL A 113 10.85 6.48 -23.82
C VAL A 113 9.58 6.85 -24.61
N ASN A 114 9.74 7.12 -25.91
CA ASN A 114 8.62 7.35 -26.84
C ASN A 114 7.78 6.06 -26.97
N VAL A 115 6.70 5.94 -26.20
CA VAL A 115 5.80 4.80 -26.22
C VAL A 115 4.46 5.23 -26.77
N THR A 116 3.98 4.50 -27.78
CA THR A 116 2.72 4.79 -28.49
C THR A 116 1.46 4.54 -27.66
N ARG A 117 1.58 3.87 -26.49
CA ARG A 117 0.43 3.59 -25.60
C ARG A 117 0.35 4.65 -24.49
N GLN A 118 -0.79 5.32 -24.36
CA GLN A 118 -1.01 6.44 -23.44
C GLN A 118 -0.68 6.12 -21.96
N LEU A 119 -0.97 4.89 -21.46
CA LEU A 119 -0.61 4.46 -20.09
C LEU A 119 0.87 4.10 -19.93
N ALA A 120 1.57 3.73 -21.00
CA ALA A 120 3.00 3.45 -20.97
C ALA A 120 3.84 4.74 -21.08
N LYS A 121 3.18 5.86 -21.35
CA LYS A 121 3.80 7.20 -21.40
C LYS A 121 4.18 7.71 -20.02
N TYR A 122 3.53 7.20 -18.97
CA TYR A 122 3.71 7.72 -17.62
C TYR A 122 4.20 6.63 -16.66
N HIS A 123 5.25 6.95 -15.92
CA HIS A 123 5.80 6.17 -14.83
C HIS A 123 5.48 6.89 -13.52
N PHE A 124 4.50 6.39 -12.77
CA PHE A 124 4.11 6.97 -11.48
C PHE A 124 4.88 6.34 -10.32
N TRP A 125 4.97 5.00 -10.32
CA TRP A 125 5.72 4.24 -9.32
C TRP A 125 7.13 3.93 -9.84
N GLN A 126 8.11 4.00 -8.97
CA GLN A 126 9.47 3.54 -9.30
C GLN A 126 9.44 2.08 -9.76
N ASP A 127 10.33 1.73 -10.71
CA ASP A 127 10.42 0.36 -11.22
C ASP A 127 10.98 -0.59 -10.16
N VAL A 128 12.02 -0.17 -9.48
CA VAL A 128 12.63 -0.93 -8.38
C VAL A 128 11.89 -0.56 -7.09
N ASN A 129 11.06 -1.49 -6.62
CA ASN A 129 10.44 -1.39 -5.31
C ASN A 129 11.29 -2.17 -4.31
N HIS A 130 11.39 -1.66 -3.09
CA HIS A 130 11.90 -2.48 -2.01
C HIS A 130 10.83 -3.53 -1.66
N GLN A 131 11.10 -4.77 -2.05
CA GLN A 131 10.24 -5.91 -1.74
C GLN A 131 11.04 -6.96 -0.98
N GLU A 132 10.55 -7.34 0.19
CA GLU A 132 11.11 -8.40 1.01
C GLU A 132 10.08 -9.51 1.17
N HIS A 133 10.50 -10.73 0.90
CA HIS A 133 9.72 -11.92 1.21
C HIS A 133 9.81 -12.21 2.70
N CYS A 134 8.67 -12.30 3.36
CA CYS A 134 8.54 -12.64 4.78
C CYS A 134 7.97 -14.05 4.86
N PRO A 135 8.80 -15.06 5.19
CA PRO A 135 8.32 -16.44 5.25
C PRO A 135 7.27 -16.61 6.35
N ALA A 136 6.22 -17.36 6.07
CA ALA A 136 5.12 -17.60 7.01
C ALA A 136 5.56 -18.31 8.31
N ASN A 137 6.67 -19.03 8.27
CA ASN A 137 7.24 -19.69 9.44
C ASN A 137 8.02 -18.76 10.38
N ASP A 138 8.13 -17.45 10.04
CA ASP A 138 8.71 -16.42 10.92
C ASP A 138 7.68 -15.32 11.25
N PRO A 139 6.67 -15.63 12.08
CA PRO A 139 5.63 -14.67 12.45
C PRO A 139 6.16 -13.48 13.26
N ALA A 140 7.30 -13.64 13.94
CA ALA A 140 7.93 -12.56 14.69
C ALA A 140 8.48 -11.48 13.74
N ASN A 141 9.11 -11.87 12.64
CA ASN A 141 9.58 -10.96 11.61
C ASN A 141 8.43 -10.22 10.95
N ILE A 142 7.34 -10.91 10.58
CA ILE A 142 6.14 -10.29 10.00
C ILE A 142 5.58 -9.23 10.96
N MET A 143 5.43 -9.56 12.25
CA MET A 143 4.94 -8.61 13.26
C MET A 143 5.89 -7.42 13.41
N GLN A 144 7.21 -7.64 13.38
CA GLN A 144 8.20 -6.57 13.45
C GLN A 144 8.07 -5.62 12.24
N LYS A 145 7.83 -6.14 11.03
CA LYS A 145 7.57 -5.32 9.83
C LYS A 145 6.30 -4.48 10.00
N ILE A 146 5.21 -5.09 10.50
CA ILE A 146 3.95 -4.39 10.79
C ILE A 146 4.18 -3.22 11.76
N ILE A 147 4.87 -3.47 12.88
CA ILE A 147 5.19 -2.44 13.86
C ILE A 147 6.04 -1.34 13.21
N THR A 148 7.03 -1.72 12.42
CA THR A 148 7.93 -0.77 11.75
C THR A 148 7.17 0.19 10.84
N ILE A 149 6.26 -0.32 9.98
CA ILE A 149 5.50 0.56 9.08
C ILE A 149 4.50 1.44 9.82
N HIS A 150 3.91 0.96 10.92
CA HIS A 150 3.03 1.78 11.75
C HIS A 150 3.76 2.92 12.48
N GLN A 151 5.05 2.75 12.77
CA GLN A 151 5.88 3.78 13.39
C GLN A 151 6.37 4.86 12.42
N ASN A 152 6.25 4.66 11.11
CA ASN A 152 6.75 5.64 10.13
C ASN A 152 6.15 7.05 10.29
N PRO A 153 4.83 7.24 10.51
CA PRO A 153 4.27 8.57 10.71
C PRO A 153 4.77 9.25 12.00
N VAL A 154 5.07 8.46 13.05
CA VAL A 154 5.64 8.99 14.30
C VAL A 154 7.09 9.43 14.09
N ARG A 155 7.89 8.60 13.41
CA ARG A 155 9.27 8.94 13.04
C ARG A 155 9.36 10.17 12.12
N ALA A 156 8.35 10.35 11.27
CA ALA A 156 8.22 11.51 10.40
C ALA A 156 7.62 12.74 11.12
N LEU A 157 7.36 12.66 12.43
CA LEU A 157 6.78 13.72 13.27
C LEU A 157 5.42 14.22 12.77
N LEU A 158 4.65 13.36 12.09
CA LEU A 158 3.29 13.68 11.63
C LEU A 158 2.24 13.50 12.72
N VAL A 159 2.50 12.56 13.64
CA VAL A 159 1.63 12.24 14.80
C VAL A 159 2.48 11.76 15.97
N ASP A 160 1.95 11.86 17.19
CA ASP A 160 2.63 11.39 18.40
C ASP A 160 2.47 9.88 18.64
N GLN A 161 1.37 9.29 18.12
CA GLN A 161 1.02 7.89 18.29
C GLN A 161 0.64 7.28 16.94
N PRO A 162 1.03 6.04 16.62
CA PRO A 162 0.76 5.40 15.33
C PRO A 162 -0.74 5.38 14.97
N GLU A 163 -1.60 5.09 15.95
CA GLU A 163 -3.05 4.99 15.77
C GLU A 163 -3.75 6.32 15.51
N ALA A 164 -3.08 7.45 15.72
CA ALA A 164 -3.57 8.77 15.37
C ALA A 164 -3.47 9.04 13.86
N TYR A 165 -2.57 8.33 13.16
CA TYR A 165 -2.41 8.49 11.72
C TYR A 165 -3.47 7.70 10.95
N ILE A 166 -4.46 8.40 10.38
CA ILE A 166 -5.63 7.78 9.73
C ILE A 166 -5.31 7.03 8.44
N LEU A 167 -4.20 7.36 7.76
CA LEU A 167 -3.75 6.71 6.54
C LEU A 167 -2.83 5.51 6.83
N SER A 168 -3.18 4.76 7.86
CA SER A 168 -2.46 3.57 8.32
C SER A 168 -3.42 2.61 8.98
N SER A 169 -3.08 1.32 8.96
CA SER A 169 -3.80 0.28 9.68
C SER A 169 -3.47 0.21 11.18
N ALA A 170 -2.62 1.10 11.72
CA ALA A 170 -2.25 1.06 13.13
C ALA A 170 -3.45 1.13 14.08
N ARG A 171 -4.49 1.89 13.70
CA ARG A 171 -5.72 1.99 14.50
C ARG A 171 -6.54 0.70 14.54
N ASP A 172 -6.49 -0.12 13.48
CA ASP A 172 -7.17 -1.43 13.46
C ASP A 172 -6.56 -2.37 14.50
N TYR A 173 -5.24 -2.32 14.67
CA TYR A 173 -4.51 -3.05 15.71
C TYR A 173 -4.78 -2.55 17.15
N LYS A 174 -5.43 -1.38 17.29
CA LYS A 174 -5.95 -0.85 18.55
C LYS A 174 -7.47 -1.03 18.70
N GLY A 175 -8.08 -1.86 17.85
CA GLY A 175 -9.52 -2.14 17.90
C GLY A 175 -10.40 -1.02 17.37
N LYS A 176 -9.84 -0.03 16.66
CA LYS A 176 -10.57 1.07 16.02
C LYS A 176 -10.62 0.82 14.51
N ARG A 177 -11.79 0.96 13.88
CA ARG A 177 -11.94 0.76 12.44
C ARG A 177 -11.11 1.78 11.65
N GLY A 178 -10.25 1.28 10.75
CA GLY A 178 -9.49 2.05 9.78
C GLY A 178 -10.24 2.30 8.46
N LEU A 179 -9.55 2.94 7.49
CA LEU A 179 -10.10 3.24 6.17
C LEU A 179 -10.05 2.06 5.19
N VAL A 180 -9.13 1.13 5.41
CA VAL A 180 -8.94 -0.06 4.56
C VAL A 180 -9.21 -1.30 5.38
N LYS A 181 -9.92 -2.24 4.79
CA LYS A 181 -10.17 -3.55 5.40
C LYS A 181 -8.85 -4.33 5.48
N VAL A 182 -8.44 -4.67 6.69
CA VAL A 182 -7.24 -5.46 6.95
C VAL A 182 -7.58 -6.76 7.67
N GLU A 183 -6.77 -7.77 7.44
CA GLU A 183 -6.75 -9.01 8.24
C GLU A 183 -5.70 -8.85 9.34
N LEU A 184 -6.12 -8.84 10.60
CA LEU A 184 -5.19 -8.63 11.71
C LEU A 184 -4.26 -9.82 11.86
N PHE A 185 -2.97 -9.58 11.68
CA PHE A 185 -1.94 -10.59 11.92
C PHE A 185 -1.79 -10.84 13.43
N LYS A 186 -1.99 -12.10 13.87
CA LYS A 186 -1.89 -12.49 15.27
C LYS A 186 -0.84 -13.58 15.43
N ILE A 187 0.12 -13.39 16.32
CA ILE A 187 1.03 -14.44 16.73
C ILE A 187 0.26 -15.35 17.69
N LEU A 188 0.03 -16.59 17.28
CA LEU A 188 -0.51 -17.61 18.18
C LEU A 188 0.60 -18.03 19.14
N HIS A 189 0.52 -17.61 20.40
CA HIS A 189 1.37 -18.15 21.43
C HIS A 189 0.93 -19.59 21.70
N TYR A 190 1.70 -20.57 21.27
CA TYR A 190 1.59 -21.93 21.79
C TYR A 190 1.91 -21.85 23.28
N LYS A 191 0.91 -21.98 24.15
CA LYS A 191 1.17 -22.33 25.54
C LYS A 191 1.87 -23.69 25.53
N LYS A 192 3.12 -23.71 26.04
CA LYS A 192 3.83 -24.95 26.37
C LYS A 192 3.08 -25.73 27.41
#